data_dcb078cfbdd39b888d77fcc7874ddebb
#
_entry.id   dcb078cfbdd39b888d77fcc7874ddebb
#
_cell.length_a   1.000
_cell.length_b   1.000
_cell.length_c   1.000
_cell.angle_alpha   90.00
_cell.angle_beta   90.00
_cell.angle_gamma   90.00
#
_symmetry.space_group_name_H-M   'P 1'
#
loop_
_entity.id
_entity.type
_entity.pdbx_description
1 polymer ?
#
loop_
_entity_poly.entity_id
_entity_poly.type
_entity_poly.pdbx_seq_one_letter_code
_entity_poly.pdbx_strand_id
1 'polypeptide(L)'
;IAQCLVGSEMCIRDRIHMEYYLIVSTIMMFVGIYGFVTRRNLLAMLISVELILNSVDINFVVFNRFLFPGQLEGFFFALFAIGISAAETAVAIAIIINIYRNLRHIQVKDLKKLKW
;
A
#
# COMPACT_ATOMS: atom_id res chain seq x y z
N ILE A 1 31.64 5.82 18.89
CA ILE A 1 31.16 5.70 20.28
C ILE A 1 30.58 7.03 20.75
N ALA A 2 31.27 8.15 20.49
CA ALA A 2 30.72 9.46 20.74
C ALA A 2 29.45 9.71 19.88
N GLN A 3 29.42 9.13 18.72
CA GLN A 3 28.22 9.14 17.88
C GLN A 3 27.11 8.31 18.48
N CYS A 4 27.42 7.24 19.18
CA CYS A 4 26.42 6.48 19.91
C CYS A 4 26.12 7.05 21.29
N LEU A 5 26.98 7.91 21.85
CA LEU A 5 26.72 8.55 23.14
C LEU A 5 25.90 9.85 23.00
N VAL A 6 26.27 10.69 22.07
CA VAL A 6 25.43 11.80 21.64
C VAL A 6 24.26 11.25 20.85
N GLY A 7 24.46 10.13 20.20
CA GLY A 7 23.49 9.42 19.46
C GLY A 7 22.98 8.15 20.08
N SER A 8 23.24 7.86 21.38
CA SER A 8 22.65 6.66 21.98
C SER A 8 21.14 6.80 22.06
N GLU A 9 20.67 8.00 22.27
CA GLU A 9 19.26 8.29 22.09
C GLU A 9 18.84 8.16 20.63
N MET A 10 19.70 8.57 19.68
CA MET A 10 19.44 8.39 18.26
C MET A 10 19.57 6.93 17.83
N CYS A 11 20.53 6.19 18.33
CA CYS A 11 20.64 4.75 18.06
C CYS A 11 19.45 3.99 18.65
N ILE A 12 19.02 4.35 19.84
CA ILE A 12 17.83 3.80 20.48
C ILE A 12 16.57 4.29 19.78
N ARG A 13 16.53 5.56 19.42
CA ARG A 13 15.42 6.12 18.62
C ARG A 13 15.36 5.49 17.24
N ASP A 14 16.51 5.28 16.59
CA ASP A 14 16.53 4.64 15.27
C ASP A 14 16.05 3.19 15.36
N ARG A 15 16.42 2.46 16.41
CA ARG A 15 15.87 1.12 16.66
C ARG A 15 14.38 1.17 16.96
N ILE A 16 13.96 2.09 17.80
CA ILE A 16 12.56 2.31 18.13
C ILE A 16 11.81 2.73 16.88
N HIS A 17 12.39 3.63 16.07
CA HIS A 17 11.80 4.06 14.81
C HIS A 17 11.64 2.90 13.84
N MET A 18 12.62 2.03 13.72
CA MET A 18 12.52 0.86 12.86
C MET A 18 11.38 -0.06 13.30
N GLU A 19 11.31 -0.33 14.59
CA GLU A 19 10.24 -1.16 15.15
C GLU A 19 8.87 -0.53 14.92
N TYR A 20 8.73 0.78 15.12
CA TYR A 20 7.49 1.49 14.88
C TYR A 20 7.09 1.42 13.41
N TYR A 21 8.02 1.63 12.50
CA TYR A 21 7.73 1.54 11.07
C TYR A 21 7.31 0.13 10.67
N LEU A 22 7.97 -0.87 11.22
CA LEU A 22 7.62 -2.26 10.95
C LEU A 22 6.25 -2.62 11.54
N ILE A 23 5.94 -2.13 12.73
CA ILE A 23 4.63 -2.34 13.35
C ILE A 23 3.53 -1.70 12.50
N VAL A 24 3.72 -0.44 12.10
CA VAL A 24 2.76 0.29 11.27
C VAL A 24 2.57 -0.43 9.94
N SER A 25 3.66 -0.82 9.31
CA SER A 25 3.64 -1.54 8.04
C SER A 25 2.90 -2.88 8.17
N THR A 26 3.14 -3.62 9.24
CA THR A 26 2.45 -4.88 9.52
C THR A 26 0.96 -4.67 9.73
N ILE A 27 0.59 -3.66 10.50
CA ILE A 27 -0.82 -3.31 10.73
C ILE A 27 -1.50 -2.94 9.41
N MET A 28 -0.83 -2.11 8.59
CA MET A 28 -1.36 -1.74 7.28
C MET A 28 -1.56 -2.96 6.38
N MET A 29 -0.64 -3.89 6.42
CA MET A 29 -0.72 -5.13 5.64
C MET A 29 -1.93 -5.96 6.05
N PHE A 30 -2.11 -6.18 7.35
CA PHE A 30 -3.24 -6.94 7.87
C PHE A 30 -4.57 -6.24 7.58
N VAL A 31 -4.63 -4.94 7.75
CA VAL A 31 -5.82 -4.16 7.42
C VAL A 31 -6.14 -4.25 5.92
N GLY A 32 -5.10 -4.19 5.10
CA GLY A 32 -5.25 -4.33 3.65
C GLY A 32 -5.78 -5.71 3.27
N ILE A 33 -5.21 -6.77 3.84
CA ILE A 33 -5.67 -8.14 3.59
C ILE A 33 -7.12 -8.32 4.07
N TYR A 34 -7.42 -7.82 5.27
CA TYR A 34 -8.77 -7.89 5.82
C TYR A 34 -9.76 -7.16 4.91
N GLY A 35 -9.42 -5.95 4.48
CA GLY A 35 -10.28 -5.19 3.58
C GLY A 35 -10.47 -5.89 2.24
N PHE A 36 -9.41 -6.50 1.70
CA PHE A 36 -9.48 -7.23 0.45
C PHE A 36 -10.43 -8.42 0.53
N VAL A 37 -10.37 -9.16 1.64
CA VAL A 37 -11.19 -10.37 1.79
C VAL A 37 -12.64 -10.03 2.12
N THR A 38 -12.86 -8.99 2.93
CA THR A 38 -14.21 -8.70 3.44
C THR A 38 -15.02 -7.80 2.52
N ARG A 39 -14.36 -6.94 1.75
CA ARG A 39 -15.07 -5.98 0.92
C ARG A 39 -15.43 -6.58 -0.44
N ARG A 40 -16.66 -6.32 -0.86
CA ARG A 40 -17.15 -6.75 -2.16
C ARG A 40 -17.10 -5.64 -3.21
N ASN A 41 -16.88 -4.41 -2.78
CA ASN A 41 -16.79 -3.27 -3.67
C ASN A 41 -15.42 -3.23 -4.33
N LEU A 42 -15.39 -3.06 -5.65
CA LEU A 42 -14.13 -3.03 -6.41
C LEU A 42 -13.22 -1.88 -5.97
N LEU A 43 -13.80 -0.71 -5.68
CA LEU A 43 -13.01 0.43 -5.19
C LEU A 43 -12.39 0.14 -3.83
N ALA A 44 -13.15 -0.48 -2.93
CA ALA A 44 -12.64 -0.86 -1.62
C ALA A 44 -11.56 -1.92 -1.72
N MET A 45 -11.70 -2.88 -2.63
CA MET A 45 -10.67 -3.88 -2.90
C MET A 45 -9.40 -3.23 -3.45
N LEU A 46 -9.55 -2.26 -4.35
CA LEU A 46 -8.42 -1.52 -4.91
C LEU A 46 -7.67 -0.76 -3.83
N ILE A 47 -8.38 -0.06 -2.95
CA ILE A 47 -7.78 0.65 -1.82
C ILE A 47 -7.05 -0.33 -0.90
N SER A 48 -7.62 -1.50 -0.68
CA SER A 48 -7.01 -2.55 0.16
C SER A 48 -5.70 -3.05 -0.44
N VAL A 49 -5.67 -3.29 -1.75
CA VAL A 49 -4.44 -3.68 -2.45
C VAL A 49 -3.41 -2.57 -2.37
N GLU A 50 -3.84 -1.33 -2.53
CA GLU A 50 -2.95 -0.17 -2.41
C GLU A 50 -2.32 -0.09 -1.01
N LEU A 51 -3.09 -0.35 0.04
CA LEU A 51 -2.57 -0.41 1.40
C LEU A 51 -1.51 -1.51 1.57
N ILE A 52 -1.74 -2.68 0.98
CA ILE A 52 -0.79 -3.78 1.02
C ILE A 52 0.51 -3.38 0.31
N LEU A 53 0.41 -2.80 -0.87
CA LEU A 53 1.57 -2.36 -1.63
C LEU A 53 2.34 -1.27 -0.88
N ASN A 54 1.64 -0.31 -0.30
CA ASN A 54 2.28 0.75 0.49
C ASN A 54 3.01 0.19 1.71
N SER A 55 2.47 -0.85 2.34
CA SER A 55 3.15 -1.49 3.47
C SER A 55 4.47 -2.13 3.05
N VAL A 56 4.50 -2.74 1.87
CA VAL A 56 5.73 -3.31 1.30
C VAL A 56 6.74 -2.21 1.00
N ASP A 57 6.28 -1.09 0.43
CA ASP A 57 7.13 0.06 0.13
C ASP A 57 7.77 0.63 1.39
N ILE A 58 7.01 0.75 2.47
CA ILE A 58 7.52 1.18 3.76
C ILE A 58 8.62 0.23 4.22
N ASN A 59 8.41 -1.07 4.09
CA ASN A 59 9.42 -2.07 4.47
C ASN A 59 10.70 -1.90 3.66
N PHE A 60 10.61 -1.69 2.35
CA PHE A 60 11.79 -1.48 1.51
C PHE A 60 12.59 -0.26 1.96
N VAL A 61 11.93 0.86 2.22
CA VAL A 61 12.58 2.09 2.66
C VAL A 61 13.22 1.89 4.04
N VAL A 62 12.50 1.27 4.95
CA VAL A 62 12.97 1.04 6.32
C VAL A 62 14.18 0.11 6.32
N PHE A 63 14.12 -1.00 5.63
CA PHE A 63 15.23 -1.92 5.54
C PHE A 63 16.46 -1.29 4.89
N ASN A 64 16.26 -0.51 3.83
CA ASN A 64 17.37 0.18 3.18
C ASN A 64 18.03 1.18 4.13
N ARG A 65 17.23 1.95 4.84
CA ARG A 65 17.74 2.99 5.73
C ARG A 65 18.50 2.41 6.93
N PHE A 66 17.99 1.34 7.53
CA PHE A 66 18.53 0.81 8.78
C PHE A 66 19.56 -0.29 8.57
N LEU A 67 19.40 -1.13 7.57
CA LEU A 67 20.33 -2.23 7.30
C LEU A 67 21.42 -1.87 6.32
N PHE A 68 21.13 -1.00 5.35
CA PHE A 68 22.09 -0.61 4.32
C PHE A 68 22.12 0.92 4.17
N PRO A 69 22.63 1.64 5.18
CA PRO A 69 22.56 3.11 5.14
C PRO A 69 23.41 3.76 4.05
N GLY A 70 24.38 3.03 3.50
CA GLY A 70 25.22 3.54 2.42
C GLY A 70 24.70 3.24 1.02
N GLN A 71 23.63 2.48 0.91
CA GLN A 71 23.07 2.06 -0.38
C GLN A 71 21.72 2.69 -0.60
N LEU A 72 21.48 3.09 -1.83
CA LEU A 72 20.22 3.72 -2.23
C LEU A 72 19.31 2.76 -3.01
N GLU A 73 19.73 1.51 -3.17
CA GLU A 73 19.01 0.54 -3.99
C GLU A 73 17.58 0.30 -3.50
N GLY A 74 17.43 0.05 -2.20
CA GLY A 74 16.10 -0.15 -1.63
C GLY A 74 15.22 1.08 -1.74
N PHE A 75 15.82 2.25 -1.65
CA PHE A 75 15.11 3.52 -1.84
C PHE A 75 14.62 3.67 -3.28
N PHE A 76 15.47 3.34 -4.25
CA PHE A 76 15.07 3.36 -5.66
C PHE A 76 13.98 2.32 -5.94
N PHE A 77 14.07 1.13 -5.37
CA PHE A 77 13.02 0.12 -5.51
C PHE A 77 11.69 0.61 -4.95
N ALA A 78 11.72 1.27 -3.80
CA ALA A 78 10.52 1.84 -3.20
C ALA A 78 9.92 2.93 -4.11
N LEU A 79 10.74 3.81 -4.65
CA LEU A 79 10.29 4.86 -5.57
C LEU A 79 9.67 4.26 -6.82
N PHE A 80 10.32 3.24 -7.39
CA PHE A 80 9.80 2.52 -8.55
C PHE A 80 8.47 1.86 -8.22
N ALA A 81 8.40 1.18 -7.09
CA ALA A 81 7.18 0.49 -6.66
C ALA A 81 6.03 1.48 -6.45
N ILE A 82 6.30 2.63 -5.87
CA ILE A 82 5.31 3.70 -5.70
C ILE A 82 4.83 4.20 -7.08
N GLY A 83 5.76 4.42 -8.00
CA GLY A 83 5.42 4.86 -9.34
C GLY A 83 4.57 3.85 -10.10
N ILE A 84 4.95 2.58 -10.03
CA ILE A 84 4.21 1.49 -10.66
C ILE A 84 2.82 1.34 -10.02
N SER A 85 2.77 1.37 -8.71
CA SER A 85 1.51 1.27 -7.96
C SER A 85 0.56 2.41 -8.32
N ALA A 86 1.07 3.64 -8.39
CA ALA A 86 0.27 4.79 -8.77
C ALA A 86 -0.27 4.65 -10.20
N ALA A 87 0.57 4.18 -11.13
CA ALA A 87 0.15 3.96 -12.51
C ALA A 87 -0.90 2.85 -12.61
N GLU A 88 -0.70 1.74 -11.92
CA GLU A 88 -1.66 0.64 -11.87
C GLU A 88 -2.98 1.09 -11.27
N THR A 89 -2.94 1.87 -10.20
CA THR A 89 -4.14 2.40 -9.55
C THR A 89 -4.91 3.31 -10.50
N ALA A 90 -4.22 4.18 -11.23
CA ALA A 90 -4.86 5.07 -12.20
C ALA A 90 -5.56 4.27 -13.30
N VAL A 91 -4.88 3.25 -13.84
CA VAL A 91 -5.46 2.38 -14.87
C VAL A 91 -6.63 1.59 -14.31
N ALA A 92 -6.48 1.04 -13.11
CA ALA A 92 -7.53 0.27 -12.45
C ALA A 92 -8.77 1.12 -12.18
N ILE A 93 -8.61 2.36 -11.72
CA ILE A 93 -9.72 3.28 -11.51
C ILE A 93 -10.43 3.56 -12.83
N ALA A 94 -9.67 3.80 -13.91
CA ALA A 94 -10.25 4.03 -15.22
C ALA A 94 -11.07 2.83 -15.71
N ILE A 95 -10.54 1.62 -15.51
CA ILE A 95 -11.23 0.39 -15.86
C ILE A 95 -12.49 0.21 -15.01
N ILE A 96 -12.40 0.45 -13.72
CA ILE A 96 -13.53 0.31 -12.79
C ILE A 96 -14.64 1.30 -13.16
N ILE A 97 -14.29 2.54 -13.47
CA ILE A 97 -15.27 3.55 -13.90
C ILE A 97 -15.94 3.09 -15.19
N ASN A 98 -15.17 2.58 -16.13
CA ASN A 98 -15.70 2.10 -17.40
C ASN A 98 -16.64 0.92 -17.21
N ILE A 99 -16.24 -0.06 -16.41
CA ILE A 99 -17.06 -1.22 -16.06
C ILE A 99 -18.32 -0.77 -15.34
N TYR A 100 -18.18 0.17 -14.39
CA TYR A 100 -19.32 0.67 -13.63
C TYR A 100 -20.35 1.33 -14.52
N ARG A 101 -19.90 2.12 -15.50
CA ARG A 101 -20.80 2.74 -16.48
C ARG A 101 -21.51 1.70 -17.32
N ASN A 102 -20.80 0.69 -17.79
CA ASN A 102 -21.39 -0.37 -18.61
C ASN A 102 -22.34 -1.24 -17.80
N LEU A 103 -21.96 -1.60 -16.57
CA LEU A 103 -22.82 -2.38 -15.68
C LEU A 103 -24.08 -1.60 -15.27
N ARG A 104 -23.95 -0.29 -15.11
CA ARG A 104 -25.10 0.54 -14.78
C ARG A 104 -26.16 0.48 -15.90
N HIS A 105 -25.71 0.46 -17.14
CA HIS A 105 -26.61 0.24 -18.29
C HIS A 105 -27.20 -1.16 -18.30
N ILE A 106 -26.36 -2.17 -18.05
CA ILE A 106 -26.78 -3.56 -18.05
C ILE A 106 -27.67 -3.87 -16.85
N GLN A 107 -27.34 -3.35 -15.67
CA GLN A 107 -28.15 -3.58 -14.47
C GLN A 107 -29.56 -2.99 -14.58
N VAL A 108 -29.69 -1.82 -15.19
CA VAL A 108 -31.00 -1.23 -15.41
C VAL A 108 -31.83 -2.10 -16.34
N LYS A 109 -31.22 -2.65 -17.40
CA LYS A 109 -31.89 -3.59 -18.31
C LYS A 109 -32.19 -4.92 -17.63
N ASP A 110 -31.22 -5.46 -16.87
CA ASP A 110 -31.39 -6.74 -16.18
C ASP A 110 -32.41 -6.65 -15.05
N LEU A 111 -32.40 -5.55 -14.31
CA LEU A 111 -33.41 -5.32 -13.27
C LEU A 111 -34.81 -5.21 -13.83
N LYS A 112 -34.94 -4.60 -15.01
CA LYS A 112 -36.22 -4.57 -15.71
C LYS A 112 -36.66 -5.95 -16.16
N LYS A 113 -35.73 -6.76 -16.65
CA LYS A 113 -35.99 -8.15 -17.06
C LYS A 113 -36.27 -9.07 -15.87
N LEU A 114 -35.55 -8.87 -14.77
CA LEU A 114 -35.73 -9.72 -13.60
C LEU A 114 -36.95 -9.38 -12.76
N LYS A 115 -37.39 -8.14 -12.80
CA LYS A 115 -38.60 -7.72 -12.11
C LYS A 115 -39.86 -8.04 -12.90
N TRP A 116 -39.77 -8.18 -14.20
CA TRP A 116 -40.90 -8.40 -15.09
C TRP A 116 -40.71 -9.64 -15.97
#